data_a002ce557c25141d671948a0d24b3c6f
#
_entry.id   a002ce557c25141d671948a0d24b3c6f
#
_cell.length_a   1.000
_cell.length_b   1.000
_cell.length_c   1.000
_cell.angle_alpha   90.00
_cell.angle_beta   90.00
_cell.angle_gamma   90.00
#
_symmetry.space_group_name_H-M   'P 1'
#
loop_
_entity.id
_entity.type
_entity.pdbx_description
1 polymer ?
#
loop_
_entity_poly.entity_id
_entity_poly.type
_entity_poly.pdbx_seq_one_letter_code
_entity_poly.pdbx_strand_id
1 'polypeptide(L)'
;VTSAGNPWVSRAGMKLAGGLADFPMIEVAGRYAIDIGASTGGFTEVLLAHNAAQVVAIDVGNGQLADHLATDPRVTVMDATNARYLKLDMLSEAPQLLVCDASFISLKKVLLPALEMAAAGAGLLALIKPQFEVGKGLVGKGGIVRDRHLHEMVIADIENWLVIEMGWQHLG
;
A
#
# COMPACT_ATOMS: atom_id res chain seq x y z
N VAL A 1 -29.69 -3.64 15.47
CA VAL A 1 -28.47 -4.36 15.07
C VAL A 1 -27.41 -3.31 14.85
N THR A 2 -26.62 -3.01 15.89
CA THR A 2 -25.43 -2.16 15.77
C THR A 2 -24.47 -2.89 14.86
N SER A 3 -24.20 -2.34 13.66
CA SER A 3 -23.07 -2.78 12.85
C SER A 3 -21.81 -2.68 13.73
N ALA A 4 -21.07 -3.78 13.87
CA ALA A 4 -19.75 -3.70 14.50
C ALA A 4 -18.99 -2.58 13.80
N GLY A 5 -18.72 -1.49 14.51
CA GLY A 5 -18.09 -0.31 13.96
C GLY A 5 -16.72 -0.70 13.37
N ASN A 6 -16.32 -0.06 12.29
CA ASN A 6 -14.96 -0.20 11.77
C ASN A 6 -13.97 0.13 12.92
N PRO A 7 -13.10 -0.81 13.34
CA PRO A 7 -12.18 -0.58 14.45
C PRO A 7 -11.02 0.36 14.07
N TRP A 8 -10.83 0.65 12.78
CA TRP A 8 -9.73 1.43 12.23
C TRP A 8 -10.16 2.86 11.90
N VAL A 9 -9.23 3.79 11.85
CA VAL A 9 -9.47 5.19 11.48
C VAL A 9 -10.14 5.35 10.12
N SER A 10 -9.99 4.36 9.23
CA SER A 10 -10.69 4.34 7.95
C SER A 10 -11.04 2.91 7.51
N ARG A 11 -11.93 2.79 6.50
CA ARG A 11 -12.27 1.50 5.89
C ARG A 11 -11.08 0.82 5.19
N ALA A 12 -10.05 1.60 4.85
CA ALA A 12 -8.83 1.04 4.28
C ALA A 12 -8.18 0.04 5.24
N GLY A 13 -8.17 0.31 6.55
CA GLY A 13 -7.63 -0.61 7.54
C GLY A 13 -8.26 -2.00 7.50
N MET A 14 -9.55 -2.11 7.21
CA MET A 14 -10.20 -3.43 7.04
C MET A 14 -9.63 -4.23 5.88
N LYS A 15 -9.21 -3.55 4.80
CA LYS A 15 -8.61 -4.22 3.64
C LYS A 15 -7.24 -4.80 3.97
N LEU A 16 -6.39 -4.00 4.64
CA LEU A 16 -5.07 -4.49 5.05
C LEU A 16 -5.18 -5.59 6.11
N ALA A 17 -6.05 -5.44 7.11
CA ALA A 17 -6.26 -6.47 8.12
C ALA A 17 -6.78 -7.79 7.50
N GLY A 18 -7.69 -7.70 6.52
CA GLY A 18 -8.13 -8.86 5.74
C GLY A 18 -6.99 -9.49 4.94
N GLY A 19 -6.22 -8.69 4.21
CA GLY A 19 -5.07 -9.19 3.45
C GLY A 19 -4.02 -9.87 4.34
N LEU A 20 -3.71 -9.32 5.51
CA LEU A 20 -2.76 -9.96 6.44
C LEU A 20 -3.33 -11.27 7.03
N ALA A 21 -4.65 -11.37 7.19
CA ALA A 21 -5.28 -12.63 7.62
C ALA A 21 -5.25 -13.70 6.51
N ASP A 22 -5.43 -13.29 5.25
CA ASP A 22 -5.39 -14.19 4.09
C ASP A 22 -3.95 -14.62 3.74
N PHE A 23 -2.96 -13.77 4.03
CA PHE A 23 -1.53 -14.00 3.76
C PHE A 23 -0.69 -13.99 5.05
N PRO A 24 -0.84 -14.99 5.94
CA PRO A 24 -0.19 -15.03 7.25
C PRO A 24 1.34 -15.16 7.17
N MET A 25 1.91 -15.45 6.00
CA MET A 25 3.35 -15.47 5.75
C MET A 25 3.95 -14.05 5.66
N ILE A 26 3.13 -13.02 5.51
CA ILE A 26 3.59 -11.62 5.53
C ILE A 26 3.76 -11.19 6.98
N GLU A 27 5.02 -11.15 7.43
CA GLU A 27 5.37 -10.72 8.77
C GLU A 27 5.35 -9.20 8.89
N VAL A 28 4.68 -8.68 9.90
CA VAL A 28 4.62 -7.23 10.21
C VAL A 28 5.43 -6.90 11.46
N ALA A 29 5.40 -7.80 12.46
CA ALA A 29 6.02 -7.55 13.76
C ALA A 29 7.53 -7.28 13.61
N GLY A 30 7.99 -6.17 14.21
CA GLY A 30 9.38 -5.77 14.20
C GLY A 30 9.90 -5.22 12.86
N ARG A 31 9.05 -5.11 11.82
CA ARG A 31 9.47 -4.62 10.50
C ARG A 31 9.47 -3.09 10.42
N TYR A 32 10.41 -2.57 9.65
CA TYR A 32 10.39 -1.21 9.12
C TYR A 32 9.51 -1.21 7.86
N ALA A 33 8.33 -0.58 7.98
CA ALA A 33 7.32 -0.61 6.94
C ALA A 33 7.14 0.76 6.28
N ILE A 34 6.74 0.77 5.00
CA ILE A 34 6.27 1.97 4.31
C ILE A 34 4.82 1.78 3.88
N ASP A 35 3.99 2.79 4.13
CA ASP A 35 2.57 2.88 3.75
C ASP A 35 2.43 3.91 2.63
N ILE A 36 2.24 3.46 1.39
CA ILE A 36 2.15 4.31 0.20
C ILE A 36 0.68 4.61 -0.09
N GLY A 37 0.32 5.90 0.01
CA GLY A 37 -1.06 6.37 -0.05
C GLY A 37 -1.73 6.27 1.32
N ALA A 38 -1.03 6.70 2.37
CA ALA A 38 -1.45 6.56 3.76
C ALA A 38 -2.77 7.27 4.08
N SER A 39 -3.06 8.42 3.43
CA SER A 39 -4.28 9.19 3.63
C SER A 39 -4.56 9.44 5.13
N THR A 40 -5.71 9.02 5.66
CA THR A 40 -6.06 9.16 7.08
C THR A 40 -5.34 8.15 8.00
N GLY A 41 -4.60 7.17 7.44
CA GLY A 41 -3.76 6.25 8.21
C GLY A 41 -4.35 4.88 8.48
N GLY A 42 -5.35 4.45 7.69
CA GLY A 42 -5.97 3.14 7.92
C GLY A 42 -4.99 1.97 7.83
N PHE A 43 -4.06 1.98 6.87
CA PHE A 43 -3.02 0.96 6.76
C PHE A 43 -1.96 1.14 7.86
N THR A 44 -1.50 2.36 8.08
CA THR A 44 -0.56 2.71 9.16
C THR A 44 -1.04 2.18 10.52
N GLU A 45 -2.31 2.38 10.88
CA GLU A 45 -2.88 1.93 12.14
C GLU A 45 -2.85 0.40 12.27
N VAL A 46 -3.20 -0.33 11.20
CA VAL A 46 -3.12 -1.79 11.17
C VAL A 46 -1.68 -2.28 11.35
N LEU A 47 -0.72 -1.67 10.65
CA LEU A 47 0.71 -2.02 10.81
C LEU A 47 1.18 -1.85 12.25
N LEU A 48 0.82 -0.73 12.90
CA LEU A 48 1.16 -0.47 14.30
C LEU A 48 0.50 -1.47 15.26
N ALA A 49 -0.76 -1.84 15.01
CA ALA A 49 -1.49 -2.85 15.79
C ALA A 49 -0.87 -4.26 15.65
N HIS A 50 -0.23 -4.55 14.52
CA HIS A 50 0.53 -5.77 14.27
C HIS A 50 2.01 -5.65 14.67
N ASN A 51 2.36 -4.66 15.51
CA ASN A 51 3.68 -4.43 16.08
C ASN A 51 4.80 -4.16 15.05
N ALA A 52 4.50 -3.43 13.97
CA ALA A 52 5.55 -2.85 13.13
C ALA A 52 6.51 -2.03 14.02
N ALA A 53 7.82 -2.13 13.78
CA ALA A 53 8.82 -1.37 14.53
C ALA A 53 8.75 0.12 14.21
N GLN A 54 8.61 0.43 12.92
CA GLN A 54 8.40 1.78 12.41
C GLN A 54 7.53 1.74 11.16
N VAL A 55 6.78 2.82 10.92
CA VAL A 55 5.97 3.00 9.71
C VAL A 55 6.24 4.38 9.11
N VAL A 56 6.64 4.43 7.87
CA VAL A 56 6.72 5.68 7.10
C VAL A 56 5.42 5.84 6.32
N ALA A 57 4.60 6.80 6.74
CA ALA A 57 3.32 7.10 6.10
C ALA A 57 3.53 8.15 5.01
N ILE A 58 3.38 7.75 3.74
CA ILE A 58 3.66 8.57 2.56
C ILE A 58 2.37 8.92 1.85
N ASP A 59 2.10 10.21 1.67
CA ASP A 59 0.95 10.68 0.88
C ASP A 59 1.27 11.97 0.14
N VAL A 60 0.61 12.15 -1.02
CA VAL A 60 0.67 13.41 -1.80
C VAL A 60 -0.17 14.52 -1.18
N GLY A 61 -1.13 14.15 -0.32
CA GLY A 61 -1.90 15.07 0.50
C GLY A 61 -1.06 15.68 1.61
N ASN A 62 -1.65 16.59 2.38
CA ASN A 62 -1.00 17.23 3.50
C ASN A 62 -1.94 17.26 4.70
N GLY A 63 -1.44 16.89 5.88
CA GLY A 63 -2.19 16.95 7.14
C GLY A 63 -3.42 16.04 7.17
N GLN A 64 -3.41 14.91 6.44
CA GLN A 64 -4.54 14.00 6.40
C GLN A 64 -4.46 12.89 7.45
N LEU A 65 -3.24 12.55 7.87
CA LEU A 65 -3.03 11.47 8.83
C LEU A 65 -3.68 11.83 10.18
N ALA A 66 -4.39 10.89 10.77
CA ALA A 66 -5.06 11.11 12.07
C ALA A 66 -4.04 11.48 13.16
N ASP A 67 -4.39 12.44 14.02
CA ASP A 67 -3.49 13.04 15.02
C ASP A 67 -2.80 11.99 15.90
N HIS A 68 -3.53 10.97 16.35
CA HIS A 68 -2.97 9.92 17.21
C HIS A 68 -1.92 9.05 16.49
N LEU A 69 -2.00 8.94 15.15
CA LEU A 69 -1.00 8.25 14.33
C LEU A 69 0.17 9.18 14.03
N ALA A 70 -0.11 10.44 13.69
CA ALA A 70 0.91 11.43 13.39
C ALA A 70 1.83 11.73 14.60
N THR A 71 1.35 11.50 15.82
CA THR A 71 2.10 11.70 17.06
C THR A 71 2.68 10.39 17.64
N ASP A 72 2.42 9.23 17.05
CA ASP A 72 3.03 7.96 17.50
C ASP A 72 4.54 7.98 17.18
N PRO A 73 5.42 7.74 18.16
CA PRO A 73 6.88 7.80 17.96
C PRO A 73 7.41 6.78 16.93
N ARG A 74 6.61 5.78 16.57
CA ARG A 74 6.94 4.80 15.53
C ARG A 74 6.56 5.26 14.12
N VAL A 75 5.87 6.40 13.97
CA VAL A 75 5.40 6.89 12.68
C VAL A 75 6.24 8.06 12.20
N THR A 76 6.73 7.95 10.98
CA THR A 76 7.33 9.08 10.24
C THR A 76 6.34 9.52 9.18
N VAL A 77 5.87 10.77 9.28
CA VAL A 77 4.92 11.35 8.32
C VAL A 77 5.68 11.99 7.16
N MET A 78 5.37 11.58 5.94
CA MET A 78 5.89 12.17 4.70
C MET A 78 4.74 12.71 3.86
N ASP A 79 4.18 13.83 4.30
CA ASP A 79 3.15 14.60 3.60
C ASP A 79 3.69 15.27 2.33
N ALA A 80 2.78 15.63 1.41
CA ALA A 80 3.09 16.27 0.13
C ALA A 80 4.20 15.54 -0.65
N THR A 81 4.33 14.23 -0.42
CA THR A 81 5.40 13.40 -0.97
C THR A 81 4.85 12.45 -2.02
N ASN A 82 5.36 12.59 -3.25
CA ASN A 82 5.00 11.67 -4.32
C ASN A 82 5.95 10.46 -4.33
N ALA A 83 5.44 9.30 -3.98
CA ALA A 83 6.22 8.05 -3.86
C ALA A 83 6.95 7.64 -5.14
N ARG A 84 6.57 8.18 -6.31
CA ARG A 84 7.31 8.01 -7.57
C ARG A 84 8.74 8.57 -7.54
N TYR A 85 9.01 9.46 -6.62
CA TYR A 85 10.31 10.13 -6.47
C TYR A 85 10.98 9.78 -5.15
N LEU A 86 10.50 8.71 -4.50
CA LEU A 86 11.09 8.21 -3.27
C LEU A 86 12.53 7.77 -3.51
N LYS A 87 13.41 8.07 -2.57
CA LYS A 87 14.82 7.69 -2.59
C LYS A 87 15.22 7.11 -1.26
N LEU A 88 16.25 6.26 -1.26
CA LEU A 88 16.71 5.60 -0.03
C LEU A 88 17.23 6.60 1.02
N ASP A 89 17.82 7.71 0.59
CA ASP A 89 18.28 8.77 1.50
C ASP A 89 17.16 9.55 2.20
N MET A 90 15.91 9.35 1.76
CA MET A 90 14.72 9.89 2.43
C MET A 90 14.20 8.95 3.54
N LEU A 91 14.72 7.74 3.64
CA LEU A 91 14.34 6.71 4.60
C LEU A 91 15.50 6.47 5.58
N SER A 92 15.20 5.98 6.79
CA SER A 92 16.24 5.63 7.76
C SER A 92 16.94 4.32 7.42
N GLU A 93 16.25 3.42 6.73
CA GLU A 93 16.76 2.12 6.29
C GLU A 93 15.96 1.57 5.10
N ALA A 94 16.44 0.47 4.51
CA ALA A 94 15.72 -0.22 3.43
C ALA A 94 14.42 -0.83 3.95
N PRO A 95 13.26 -0.57 3.32
CA PRO A 95 11.97 -1.07 3.81
C PRO A 95 11.89 -2.60 3.74
N GLN A 96 11.39 -3.20 4.82
CA GLN A 96 11.21 -4.64 4.98
C GLN A 96 9.77 -5.07 4.71
N LEU A 97 8.84 -4.13 4.71
CA LEU A 97 7.45 -4.33 4.35
C LEU A 97 6.91 -3.10 3.61
N LEU A 98 6.29 -3.35 2.47
CA LEU A 98 5.64 -2.32 1.67
C LEU A 98 4.14 -2.60 1.66
N VAL A 99 3.33 -1.58 1.96
CA VAL A 99 1.89 -1.64 1.76
C VAL A 99 1.44 -0.48 0.88
N CYS A 100 0.41 -0.70 0.03
CA CYS A 100 -0.03 0.33 -0.90
C CYS A 100 -1.54 0.31 -1.13
N ASP A 101 -2.21 1.45 -0.81
CA ASP A 101 -3.59 1.76 -1.21
C ASP A 101 -3.64 3.07 -2.02
N ALA A 102 -2.65 3.31 -2.89
CA ALA A 102 -2.60 4.50 -3.71
C ALA A 102 -3.75 4.55 -4.72
N SER A 103 -4.22 5.77 -5.03
CA SER A 103 -5.30 6.03 -6.00
C SER A 103 -4.85 7.00 -7.08
N PHE A 104 -5.51 6.94 -8.24
CA PHE A 104 -5.27 7.82 -9.39
C PHE A 104 -3.89 7.68 -10.06
N ILE A 105 -3.23 6.57 -9.82
CA ILE A 105 -1.92 6.24 -10.37
C ILE A 105 -1.82 4.72 -10.58
N SER A 106 -1.06 4.29 -11.58
CA SER A 106 -0.72 2.87 -11.77
C SER A 106 0.24 2.39 -10.69
N LEU A 107 0.03 1.16 -10.18
CA LEU A 107 0.91 0.50 -9.21
C LEU A 107 2.35 0.41 -9.71
N LYS A 108 2.56 0.07 -10.99
CA LYS A 108 3.91 -0.01 -11.57
C LYS A 108 4.69 1.29 -11.38
N LYS A 109 4.01 2.44 -11.51
CA LYS A 109 4.66 3.75 -11.39
C LYS A 109 4.92 4.15 -9.95
N VAL A 110 4.00 3.85 -9.04
CA VAL A 110 4.10 4.31 -7.66
C VAL A 110 4.96 3.39 -6.81
N LEU A 111 5.00 2.08 -7.12
CA LEU A 111 5.77 1.09 -6.38
C LEU A 111 7.23 1.00 -6.83
N LEU A 112 7.55 1.28 -8.11
CA LEU A 112 8.88 1.04 -8.67
C LEU A 112 10.02 1.54 -7.77
N PRO A 113 10.07 2.81 -7.31
CA PRO A 113 11.18 3.26 -6.46
C PRO A 113 11.27 2.50 -5.13
N ALA A 114 10.12 2.19 -4.52
CA ALA A 114 10.06 1.48 -3.25
C ALA A 114 10.53 0.02 -3.38
N LEU A 115 10.17 -0.65 -4.49
CA LEU A 115 10.60 -2.02 -4.78
C LEU A 115 12.12 -2.11 -5.01
N GLU A 116 12.69 -1.12 -5.72
CA GLU A 116 14.13 -1.06 -6.01
C GLU A 116 14.99 -0.86 -4.76
N MET A 117 14.45 -0.22 -3.73
CA MET A 117 15.18 0.04 -2.47
C MET A 117 14.81 -0.91 -1.33
N ALA A 118 13.89 -1.84 -1.56
CA ALA A 118 13.43 -2.78 -0.55
C ALA A 118 14.56 -3.71 -0.07
N ALA A 119 14.53 -4.05 1.21
CA ALA A 119 15.44 -5.01 1.79
C ALA A 119 15.26 -6.40 1.17
N ALA A 120 16.32 -7.20 1.16
CA ALA A 120 16.22 -8.60 0.74
C ALA A 120 15.20 -9.35 1.62
N GLY A 121 14.26 -10.05 0.98
CA GLY A 121 13.17 -10.74 1.69
C GLY A 121 12.06 -9.83 2.20
N ALA A 122 11.98 -8.59 1.71
CA ALA A 122 10.87 -7.70 2.02
C ALA A 122 9.54 -8.26 1.53
N GLY A 123 8.46 -7.97 2.27
CA GLY A 123 7.08 -8.26 1.88
C GLY A 123 6.42 -7.10 1.13
N LEU A 124 5.46 -7.42 0.26
CA LEU A 124 4.59 -6.44 -0.39
C LEU A 124 3.13 -6.87 -0.29
N LEU A 125 2.26 -5.97 0.17
CA LEU A 125 0.81 -6.10 0.08
C LEU A 125 0.22 -4.84 -0.54
N ALA A 126 -0.25 -4.93 -1.79
CA ALA A 126 -0.75 -3.81 -2.55
C ALA A 126 -2.15 -4.07 -3.09
N LEU A 127 -3.01 -3.05 -3.09
CA LEU A 127 -4.33 -3.13 -3.67
C LEU A 127 -4.29 -2.81 -5.17
N ILE A 128 -4.59 -3.79 -5.99
CA ILE A 128 -4.78 -3.60 -7.43
C ILE A 128 -6.13 -2.92 -7.68
N LYS A 129 -6.10 -1.78 -8.35
CA LYS A 129 -7.30 -1.00 -8.70
C LYS A 129 -7.42 -0.90 -10.22
N PRO A 130 -8.18 -1.79 -10.87
CA PRO A 130 -8.25 -1.87 -12.33
C PRO A 130 -8.53 -0.52 -13.01
N GLN A 131 -9.32 0.34 -12.38
CA GLN A 131 -9.66 1.66 -12.93
C GLN A 131 -8.47 2.62 -13.09
N PHE A 132 -7.34 2.34 -12.44
CA PHE A 132 -6.11 3.12 -12.57
C PHE A 132 -5.04 2.44 -13.41
N GLU A 133 -5.29 1.19 -13.82
CA GLU A 133 -4.39 0.41 -14.67
C GLU A 133 -4.85 0.35 -16.14
N VAL A 134 -6.16 0.23 -16.37
CA VAL A 134 -6.72 0.26 -17.74
C VAL A 134 -6.68 1.66 -18.33
N GLY A 135 -6.61 1.77 -19.65
CA GLY A 135 -6.68 3.05 -20.36
C GLY A 135 -8.00 3.78 -20.09
N LYS A 136 -7.99 5.12 -20.15
CA LYS A 136 -9.17 5.98 -19.86
C LYS A 136 -10.45 5.57 -20.61
N GLY A 137 -10.34 5.03 -21.83
CA GLY A 137 -11.49 4.58 -22.64
C GLY A 137 -12.15 3.30 -22.13
N LEU A 138 -11.54 2.56 -21.22
CA LEU A 138 -12.05 1.31 -20.67
C LEU A 138 -12.66 1.46 -19.27
N VAL A 139 -12.61 2.66 -18.70
CA VAL A 139 -13.22 2.98 -17.42
C VAL A 139 -14.68 3.42 -17.66
N GLY A 140 -15.62 2.67 -17.09
CA GLY A 140 -17.05 2.94 -17.24
C GLY A 140 -17.53 4.12 -16.40
N LYS A 141 -18.84 4.39 -16.50
CA LYS A 141 -19.52 5.45 -15.74
C LYS A 141 -19.27 5.25 -14.21
N GLY A 142 -18.91 6.33 -13.54
CA GLY A 142 -18.62 6.31 -12.10
C GLY A 142 -17.22 5.80 -11.74
N GLY A 143 -16.30 5.68 -12.72
CA GLY A 143 -14.94 5.24 -12.43
C GLY A 143 -14.80 3.73 -12.19
N ILE A 144 -15.78 2.92 -12.65
CA ILE A 144 -15.83 1.49 -12.38
C ILE A 144 -15.52 0.70 -13.66
N VAL A 145 -14.56 -0.21 -13.57
CA VAL A 145 -14.31 -1.24 -14.58
C VAL A 145 -15.19 -2.43 -14.22
N ARG A 146 -16.15 -2.77 -15.10
CA ARG A 146 -17.11 -3.87 -14.86
C ARG A 146 -16.79 -5.13 -15.62
N ASP A 147 -15.94 -5.02 -16.63
CA ASP A 147 -15.54 -6.14 -17.45
C ASP A 147 -14.55 -7.02 -16.66
N ARG A 148 -14.96 -8.24 -16.37
CA ARG A 148 -14.16 -9.21 -15.64
C ARG A 148 -12.85 -9.56 -16.38
N HIS A 149 -12.89 -9.61 -17.69
CA HIS A 149 -11.70 -9.88 -18.50
C HIS A 149 -10.63 -8.79 -18.31
N LEU A 150 -11.05 -7.50 -18.21
CA LEU A 150 -10.12 -6.42 -17.93
C LEU A 150 -9.52 -6.52 -16.51
N HIS A 151 -10.27 -7.03 -15.52
CA HIS A 151 -9.71 -7.30 -14.19
C HIS A 151 -8.63 -8.38 -14.26
N GLU A 152 -8.92 -9.50 -14.93
CA GLU A 152 -7.99 -10.62 -15.10
C GLU A 152 -6.71 -10.18 -15.85
N MET A 153 -6.86 -9.38 -16.91
CA MET A 153 -5.72 -8.81 -17.64
C MET A 153 -4.85 -7.91 -16.76
N VAL A 154 -5.46 -7.03 -15.97
CA VAL A 154 -4.73 -6.11 -15.08
C VAL A 154 -3.98 -6.90 -14.00
N ILE A 155 -4.61 -7.89 -13.38
CA ILE A 155 -3.97 -8.74 -12.38
C ILE A 155 -2.76 -9.44 -12.99
N ALA A 156 -2.95 -10.12 -14.12
CA ALA A 156 -1.87 -10.83 -14.80
C ALA A 156 -0.71 -9.89 -15.22
N ASP A 157 -1.03 -8.67 -15.66
CA ASP A 157 -0.02 -7.68 -16.04
C ASP A 157 0.81 -7.18 -14.83
N ILE A 158 0.18 -6.94 -13.68
CA ILE A 158 0.87 -6.53 -12.44
C ILE A 158 1.70 -7.70 -11.89
N GLU A 159 1.14 -8.91 -11.84
CA GLU A 159 1.85 -10.12 -11.39
C GLU A 159 3.08 -10.39 -12.25
N ASN A 160 2.92 -10.37 -13.58
CA ASN A 160 4.03 -10.58 -14.51
C ASN A 160 5.14 -9.54 -14.32
N TRP A 161 4.76 -8.27 -14.16
CA TRP A 161 5.72 -7.21 -13.88
C TRP A 161 6.48 -7.45 -12.57
N LEU A 162 5.78 -7.77 -11.48
CA LEU A 162 6.42 -8.03 -10.19
C LEU A 162 7.36 -9.24 -10.25
N VAL A 163 6.93 -10.34 -10.87
CA VAL A 163 7.70 -11.59 -10.91
C VAL A 163 8.85 -11.53 -11.91
N ILE A 164 8.57 -11.11 -13.15
CA ILE A 164 9.53 -11.21 -14.25
C ILE A 164 10.48 -10.00 -14.29
N GLU A 165 9.93 -8.79 -14.14
CA GLU A 165 10.76 -7.60 -14.27
C GLU A 165 11.40 -7.18 -12.95
N MET A 166 10.66 -7.29 -11.84
CA MET A 166 11.15 -6.86 -10.53
C MET A 166 11.77 -8.00 -9.70
N GLY A 167 11.60 -9.26 -10.11
CA GLY A 167 12.19 -10.42 -9.43
C GLY A 167 11.54 -10.78 -8.09
N TRP A 168 10.29 -10.35 -7.86
CA TRP A 168 9.55 -10.65 -6.64
C TRP A 168 8.86 -12.01 -6.72
N GLN A 169 8.67 -12.65 -5.57
CA GLN A 169 7.91 -13.90 -5.50
C GLN A 169 6.42 -13.59 -5.28
N HIS A 170 5.55 -14.15 -6.13
CA HIS A 170 4.10 -14.08 -5.97
C HIS A 170 3.64 -15.08 -4.91
N LEU A 171 2.84 -14.61 -3.94
CA LEU A 171 2.33 -15.43 -2.83
C LEU A 171 0.81 -15.67 -2.91
N GLY A 172 0.09 -14.91 -3.73
CA GLY A 172 -1.34 -15.00 -3.93
C GLY A 172 -1.98 -13.71 -4.37
#